data_ddbef9fdd19db01d11977226a26d3acc
#
_entry.id   ddbef9fdd19db01d11977226a26d3acc
#
_cell.length_a   1.000
_cell.length_b   1.000
_cell.length_c   1.000
_cell.angle_alpha   90.00
_cell.angle_beta   90.00
_cell.angle_gamma   90.00
#
_symmetry.space_group_name_H-M   'P 1'
#
loop_
_entity.id
_entity.type
_entity.pdbx_description
1 polymer ?
#
loop_
_entity_poly.entity_id
_entity_poly.type
_entity_poly.pdbx_seq_one_letter_code
_entity_poly.pdbx_strand_id
1 'polypeptide(L)'
;MNKLLVVPLFLVLAACQASPQVVSTPVLQDRPRMAVTLPAPAAQQPVTWVVITKDNAAEKIAELERTQGVVALFALTPQGYQNLSINVAELRRYIQQQSAVLAAVREYYETPVQNGDR
;
A
#
# COMPACT_ATOMS: atom_id res chain seq x y z
N MET A 1 -13.85 93.49 -18.04
CA MET A 1 -13.13 93.08 -16.82
C MET A 1 -13.53 91.60 -16.53
N ASN A 2 -12.91 90.69 -17.21
CA ASN A 2 -13.20 89.26 -17.11
C ASN A 2 -12.13 88.54 -16.30
N LYS A 3 -12.48 88.18 -15.12
CA LYS A 3 -11.61 87.36 -14.28
C LYS A 3 -11.66 85.97 -14.81
N LEU A 4 -10.64 85.56 -15.50
CA LEU A 4 -10.43 84.13 -15.90
C LEU A 4 -10.10 83.35 -14.71
N LEU A 5 -11.05 82.52 -14.26
CA LEU A 5 -10.89 81.61 -13.16
C LEU A 5 -10.18 80.36 -13.71
N VAL A 6 -8.88 80.30 -13.50
CA VAL A 6 -8.09 79.12 -13.83
C VAL A 6 -8.31 78.11 -12.74
N VAL A 7 -9.06 77.07 -13.05
CA VAL A 7 -9.23 75.91 -12.19
C VAL A 7 -8.05 74.96 -12.40
N PRO A 8 -7.19 74.73 -11.45
CA PRO A 8 -6.16 73.72 -11.57
C PRO A 8 -6.79 72.35 -11.51
N LEU A 9 -6.78 71.66 -12.62
CA LEU A 9 -7.14 70.24 -12.71
C LEU A 9 -6.07 69.45 -11.98
N PHE A 10 -6.33 69.11 -10.71
CA PHE A 10 -5.52 68.14 -9.98
C PHE A 10 -5.81 66.75 -10.52
N LEU A 11 -4.91 66.32 -11.41
CA LEU A 11 -4.86 64.94 -11.86
C LEU A 11 -4.35 64.08 -10.69
N VAL A 12 -5.26 63.50 -9.94
CA VAL A 12 -4.94 62.51 -8.91
C VAL A 12 -4.52 61.24 -9.65
N LEU A 13 -3.21 61.08 -9.87
CA LEU A 13 -2.61 59.80 -10.21
C LEU A 13 -2.77 58.86 -9.03
N ALA A 14 -3.85 58.10 -9.04
CA ALA A 14 -4.00 56.93 -8.19
C ALA A 14 -2.91 55.94 -8.59
N ALA A 15 -1.74 56.03 -7.98
CA ALA A 15 -0.72 55.02 -8.05
C ALA A 15 -1.32 53.75 -7.42
N CYS A 16 -1.74 52.83 -8.30
CA CYS A 16 -2.00 51.43 -7.87
C CYS A 16 -0.67 50.90 -7.35
N GLN A 17 -0.50 50.97 -6.05
CA GLN A 17 0.55 50.20 -5.38
C GLN A 17 0.14 48.73 -5.50
N ALA A 18 0.66 48.07 -6.53
CA ALA A 18 0.65 46.62 -6.60
C ALA A 18 1.47 46.13 -5.40
N SER A 19 0.82 45.73 -4.35
CA SER A 19 1.48 45.03 -3.24
C SER A 19 2.27 43.86 -3.83
N PRO A 20 3.58 43.76 -3.58
CA PRO A 20 4.34 42.61 -4.03
C PRO A 20 3.66 41.37 -3.46
N GLN A 21 3.08 40.57 -4.32
CA GLN A 21 2.64 39.25 -3.92
C GLN A 21 3.89 38.50 -3.51
N VAL A 22 4.04 38.28 -2.21
CA VAL A 22 5.03 37.36 -1.68
C VAL A 22 4.61 35.99 -2.20
N VAL A 23 5.19 35.60 -3.34
CA VAL A 23 5.11 34.21 -3.80
C VAL A 23 5.83 33.42 -2.74
N SER A 24 5.08 32.91 -1.77
CA SER A 24 5.60 31.92 -0.83
C SER A 24 5.96 30.70 -1.67
N THR A 25 7.23 30.59 -2.04
CA THR A 25 7.77 29.35 -2.55
C THR A 25 7.43 28.28 -1.51
N PRO A 26 6.71 27.23 -1.89
CA PRO A 26 6.41 26.15 -0.95
C PRO A 26 7.76 25.62 -0.45
N VAL A 27 8.07 25.89 0.80
CA VAL A 27 9.21 25.25 1.45
C VAL A 27 8.89 23.76 1.42
N LEU A 28 9.61 23.03 0.59
CA LEU A 28 9.57 21.57 0.59
C LEU A 28 9.92 21.13 2.00
N GLN A 29 8.89 20.84 2.79
CA GLN A 29 9.09 20.36 4.16
C GLN A 29 9.85 19.04 4.06
N ASP A 30 11.02 19.00 4.68
CA ASP A 30 11.83 17.79 4.72
C ASP A 30 10.99 16.66 5.29
N ARG A 31 10.86 15.59 4.51
CA ARG A 31 9.99 14.47 4.89
C ARG A 31 10.66 13.75 6.07
N PRO A 32 9.94 13.47 7.17
CA PRO A 32 10.51 12.68 8.24
C PRO A 32 10.89 11.30 7.68
N ARG A 33 12.14 10.92 7.86
CA ARG A 33 12.60 9.58 7.48
C ARG A 33 11.91 8.56 8.38
N MET A 34 11.05 7.73 7.80
CA MET A 34 10.44 6.62 8.50
C MET A 34 11.26 5.36 8.25
N ALA A 35 11.90 4.85 9.30
CA ALA A 35 12.49 3.51 9.25
C ALA A 35 11.34 2.49 9.33
N VAL A 36 10.93 1.97 8.17
CA VAL A 36 9.93 0.90 8.11
C VAL A 36 10.65 -0.44 8.22
N THR A 37 10.51 -1.09 9.37
CA THR A 37 10.97 -2.47 9.53
C THR A 37 9.98 -3.39 8.81
N LEU A 38 10.45 -4.09 7.78
CA LEU A 38 9.63 -5.08 7.10
C LEU A 38 9.44 -6.30 8.00
N PRO A 39 8.22 -6.87 8.05
CA PRO A 39 7.99 -8.12 8.77
C PRO A 39 8.81 -9.25 8.15
N ALA A 40 9.28 -10.16 8.98
CA ALA A 40 9.94 -11.37 8.51
C ALA A 40 8.97 -12.20 7.65
N PRO A 41 9.46 -12.91 6.63
CA PRO A 41 8.65 -13.82 5.84
C PRO A 41 7.99 -14.86 6.75
N ALA A 42 6.71 -15.16 6.51
CA ALA A 42 6.01 -16.20 7.25
C ALA A 42 6.60 -17.57 6.93
N ALA A 43 7.04 -18.30 7.96
CA ALA A 43 7.48 -19.67 7.81
C ALA A 43 6.26 -20.57 7.60
N GLN A 44 6.19 -21.20 6.43
CA GLN A 44 5.12 -22.15 6.09
C GLN A 44 5.58 -23.57 6.37
N GLN A 45 4.71 -24.35 7.02
CA GLN A 45 4.96 -25.77 7.23
C GLN A 45 4.47 -26.55 5.99
N PRO A 46 5.18 -27.63 5.60
CA PRO A 46 4.75 -28.49 4.52
C PRO A 46 3.45 -29.20 4.89
N VAL A 47 2.51 -29.26 3.95
CA VAL A 47 1.27 -30.00 4.11
C VAL A 47 1.23 -31.14 3.09
N THR A 48 1.15 -32.37 3.58
CA THR A 48 1.00 -33.56 2.74
C THR A 48 -0.48 -33.96 2.66
N TRP A 49 -0.98 -34.04 1.45
CA TRP A 49 -2.37 -34.42 1.19
C TRP A 49 -2.46 -35.90 0.89
N VAL A 50 -3.39 -36.57 1.56
CA VAL A 50 -3.75 -37.97 1.27
C VAL A 50 -5.15 -37.99 0.71
N VAL A 51 -5.31 -38.53 -0.50
CA VAL A 51 -6.61 -38.65 -1.15
C VAL A 51 -7.24 -39.99 -0.72
N ILE A 52 -8.36 -39.91 -0.03
CA ILE A 52 -9.13 -41.05 0.41
C ILE A 52 -10.40 -41.13 -0.41
N THR A 53 -10.60 -42.26 -1.06
CA THR A 53 -11.80 -42.57 -1.86
C THR A 53 -12.52 -43.78 -1.24
N LYS A 54 -13.72 -44.04 -1.73
CA LYS A 54 -14.46 -45.24 -1.29
C LYS A 54 -13.66 -46.55 -1.47
N ASP A 55 -12.85 -46.59 -2.53
CA ASP A 55 -12.16 -47.85 -2.90
C ASP A 55 -10.85 -48.06 -2.14
N ASN A 56 -10.22 -46.98 -1.64
CA ASN A 56 -8.94 -47.06 -0.93
C ASN A 56 -9.01 -46.72 0.58
N ALA A 57 -10.19 -46.41 1.09
CA ALA A 57 -10.35 -45.89 2.45
C ALA A 57 -9.77 -46.82 3.51
N ALA A 58 -10.11 -48.12 3.45
CA ALA A 58 -9.67 -49.10 4.43
C ALA A 58 -8.12 -49.25 4.45
N GLU A 59 -7.53 -49.33 3.26
CA GLU A 59 -6.08 -49.42 3.08
C GLU A 59 -5.35 -48.19 3.63
N LYS A 60 -5.85 -46.99 3.23
CA LYS A 60 -5.20 -45.74 3.63
C LYS A 60 -5.33 -45.46 5.11
N ILE A 61 -6.45 -45.80 5.74
CA ILE A 61 -6.62 -45.68 7.19
C ILE A 61 -5.66 -46.63 7.92
N ALA A 62 -5.57 -47.89 7.52
CA ALA A 62 -4.65 -48.85 8.10
C ALA A 62 -3.17 -48.45 7.94
N GLU A 63 -2.81 -47.89 6.79
CA GLU A 63 -1.46 -47.33 6.54
C GLU A 63 -1.15 -46.18 7.52
N LEU A 64 -2.08 -45.22 7.66
CA LEU A 64 -1.92 -44.10 8.60
C LEU A 64 -1.85 -44.54 10.06
N GLU A 65 -2.68 -45.46 10.45
CA GLU A 65 -2.62 -46.04 11.82
C GLU A 65 -1.27 -46.71 12.09
N ARG A 66 -0.76 -47.46 11.14
CA ARG A 66 0.54 -48.15 11.28
C ARG A 66 1.72 -47.16 11.32
N THR A 67 1.64 -46.03 10.59
CA THR A 67 2.74 -45.06 10.46
C THR A 67 2.69 -43.95 11.50
N GLN A 68 1.48 -43.54 11.92
CA GLN A 68 1.26 -42.40 12.81
C GLN A 68 0.57 -42.71 14.12
N GLY A 69 0.15 -43.95 14.34
CA GLY A 69 -0.61 -44.36 15.52
C GLY A 69 -2.11 -44.07 15.38
N VAL A 70 -2.76 -43.65 16.48
CA VAL A 70 -4.20 -43.30 16.45
C VAL A 70 -4.42 -42.10 15.52
N VAL A 71 -5.27 -42.29 14.51
CA VAL A 71 -5.50 -41.31 13.46
C VAL A 71 -6.86 -40.62 13.62
N ALA A 72 -6.83 -39.30 13.80
CA ALA A 72 -7.99 -38.46 13.59
C ALA A 72 -7.85 -37.79 12.21
N LEU A 73 -8.82 -37.99 11.34
CA LEU A 73 -8.82 -37.42 9.98
C LEU A 73 -9.72 -36.20 9.94
N PHE A 74 -9.17 -35.10 9.44
CA PHE A 74 -9.94 -33.92 9.08
C PHE A 74 -10.15 -33.95 7.57
N ALA A 75 -11.39 -34.14 7.13
CA ALA A 75 -11.70 -34.32 5.73
C ALA A 75 -12.39 -33.09 5.12
N LEU A 76 -12.08 -32.82 3.89
CA LEU A 76 -12.77 -31.83 3.06
C LEU A 76 -13.47 -32.53 1.91
N THR A 77 -14.66 -32.04 1.54
CA THR A 77 -15.27 -32.40 0.28
C THR A 77 -14.46 -31.82 -0.89
N PRO A 78 -14.60 -32.31 -2.14
CA PRO A 78 -13.96 -31.72 -3.30
C PRO A 78 -14.23 -30.22 -3.42
N GLN A 79 -15.46 -29.79 -3.18
CA GLN A 79 -15.85 -28.37 -3.17
C GLN A 79 -15.16 -27.62 -2.01
N GLY A 80 -15.07 -28.20 -0.81
CA GLY A 80 -14.37 -27.62 0.32
C GLY A 80 -12.88 -27.42 0.03
N TYR A 81 -12.24 -28.40 -0.60
CA TYR A 81 -10.84 -28.29 -1.04
C TYR A 81 -10.64 -27.19 -2.09
N GLN A 82 -11.53 -27.09 -3.07
CA GLN A 82 -11.49 -26.04 -4.07
C GLN A 82 -11.62 -24.66 -3.43
N ASN A 83 -12.58 -24.48 -2.50
CA ASN A 83 -12.77 -23.23 -1.79
C ASN A 83 -11.53 -22.86 -0.96
N LEU A 84 -10.94 -23.83 -0.25
CA LEU A 84 -9.70 -23.61 0.50
C LEU A 84 -8.57 -23.16 -0.41
N SER A 85 -8.41 -23.80 -1.57
CA SER A 85 -7.38 -23.45 -2.56
C SER A 85 -7.55 -22.03 -3.09
N ILE A 86 -8.79 -21.63 -3.41
CA ILE A 86 -9.12 -20.27 -3.83
C ILE A 86 -8.81 -19.27 -2.73
N ASN A 87 -9.23 -19.54 -1.48
CA ASN A 87 -8.98 -18.67 -0.35
C ASN A 87 -7.48 -18.46 -0.10
N VAL A 88 -6.68 -19.51 -0.20
CA VAL A 88 -5.21 -19.41 -0.08
C VAL A 88 -4.62 -18.59 -1.22
N ALA A 89 -5.09 -18.75 -2.45
CA ALA A 89 -4.65 -17.95 -3.59
C ALA A 89 -4.98 -16.46 -3.40
N GLU A 90 -6.18 -16.14 -2.93
CA GLU A 90 -6.61 -14.77 -2.63
C GLU A 90 -5.79 -14.14 -1.50
N LEU A 91 -5.50 -14.89 -0.43
CA LEU A 91 -4.62 -14.40 0.65
C LEU A 91 -3.21 -14.10 0.14
N ARG A 92 -2.65 -14.96 -0.71
CA ARG A 92 -1.33 -14.71 -1.34
C ARG A 92 -1.35 -13.46 -2.20
N ARG A 93 -2.38 -13.28 -3.01
CA ARG A 93 -2.57 -12.09 -3.84
C ARG A 93 -2.65 -10.82 -2.97
N TYR A 94 -3.42 -10.86 -1.89
CA TYR A 94 -3.54 -9.76 -0.95
C TYR A 94 -2.19 -9.41 -0.31
N ILE A 95 -1.43 -10.39 0.16
CA ILE A 95 -0.10 -10.18 0.74
C ILE A 95 0.85 -9.54 -0.27
N GLN A 96 0.84 -10.00 -1.53
CA GLN A 96 1.67 -9.42 -2.58
C GLN A 96 1.31 -7.96 -2.85
N GLN A 97 0.02 -7.62 -2.88
CA GLN A 97 -0.42 -6.24 -3.03
C GLN A 97 0.01 -5.37 -1.85
N GLN A 98 -0.14 -5.86 -0.61
CA GLN A 98 0.33 -5.13 0.57
C GLN A 98 1.85 -4.91 0.55
N SER A 99 2.61 -5.91 0.14
CA SER A 99 4.06 -5.80 0.00
C SER A 99 4.47 -4.77 -1.04
N ALA A 100 3.76 -4.69 -2.17
CA ALA A 100 4.00 -3.70 -3.21
C ALA A 100 3.71 -2.27 -2.71
N VAL A 101 2.61 -2.07 -1.98
CA VAL A 101 2.28 -0.78 -1.37
C VAL A 101 3.35 -0.36 -0.36
N LEU A 102 3.78 -1.28 0.51
CA LEU A 102 4.84 -1.00 1.48
C LEU A 102 6.16 -0.65 0.80
N ALA A 103 6.52 -1.33 -0.28
CA ALA A 103 7.72 -1.04 -1.06
C ALA A 103 7.65 0.37 -1.68
N ALA A 104 6.51 0.75 -2.26
CA ALA A 104 6.31 2.09 -2.82
C ALA A 104 6.36 3.20 -1.75
N VAL A 105 5.74 2.97 -0.58
CA VAL A 105 5.80 3.90 0.55
C VAL A 105 7.23 4.05 1.03
N ARG A 106 7.96 2.97 1.15
CA ARG A 106 9.36 2.97 1.57
C ARG A 106 10.22 3.75 0.57
N GLU A 107 10.11 3.47 -0.72
CA GLU A 107 10.82 4.19 -1.78
C GLU A 107 10.53 5.70 -1.71
N TYR A 108 9.27 6.07 -1.51
CA TYR A 108 8.87 7.47 -1.38
C TYR A 108 9.55 8.18 -0.21
N TYR A 109 9.71 7.52 0.95
CA TYR A 109 10.29 8.13 2.15
C TYR A 109 11.81 7.99 2.23
N GLU A 110 12.41 7.00 1.59
CA GLU A 110 13.86 6.77 1.60
C GLU A 110 14.59 7.49 0.46
N THR A 111 13.89 7.80 -0.65
CA THR A 111 14.51 8.52 -1.77
C THR A 111 14.76 9.98 -1.39
N PRO A 112 16.01 10.47 -1.40
CA PRO A 112 16.30 11.88 -1.17
C PRO A 112 15.58 12.73 -2.19
N VAL A 113 14.93 13.82 -1.76
CA VAL A 113 14.42 14.83 -2.68
C VAL A 113 15.64 15.46 -3.36
N GLN A 114 15.88 15.15 -4.62
CA GLN A 114 16.87 15.87 -5.41
C GLN A 114 16.36 17.31 -5.55
N ASN A 115 16.88 18.20 -4.72
CA ASN A 115 16.76 19.62 -4.96
C ASN A 115 17.52 19.88 -6.27
N GLY A 116 16.76 20.00 -7.35
CA GLY A 116 17.34 20.41 -8.63
C GLY A 116 18.02 21.75 -8.43
N ASP A 117 19.33 21.77 -8.58
CA ASP A 117 20.11 22.97 -8.76
C ASP A 117 19.49 23.77 -9.92
N ARG A 118 18.94 24.91 -9.59
CA ARG A 118 18.62 25.98 -10.54
C ARG A 118 19.27 27.27 -10.09
#